data_7c712d1a6acdc38a51ffccabbad9f4bc
#
_entry.id   7c712d1a6acdc38a51ffccabbad9f4bc
#
_cell.length_a   1.000
_cell.length_b   1.000
_cell.length_c   1.000
_cell.angle_alpha   90.00
_cell.angle_beta   90.00
_cell.angle_gamma   90.00
#
_symmetry.space_group_name_H-M   'P 1'
#
loop_
_entity.id
_entity.type
_entity.pdbx_description
1 polymer ?
#
loop_
_entity_poly.entity_id
_entity_poly.type
_entity_poly.pdbx_seq_one_letter_code
_entity_poly.pdbx_strand_id
1 'polypeptide(L)'
;MLELRGIEAGYGEHTVLRDVSLTVQPGTVVAVLGPNGAGKTTLLRVASGLLSPSAGTVLLGGEDVTRARPYARARRGLCHVPEGRGIYPTLTVRENLVLHARQGDEAAALDRAVSAFPVLGGKLRQPAGLLSGGQQQMLSLARAYLADPKVVIVDEASMGLAPVVVDKIFEFLGQIAASGTALLIVEQYVNRALALADQVYLLNKGSVVFSGEPAGLGDDLFAHYLGTAAGAY
;
A
#
# COMPACT_ATOMS: atom_id res chain seq x y z
N MET A 1 3.00 -3.41 -13.60
CA MET A 1 4.18 -4.07 -13.04
C MET A 1 5.07 -3.03 -12.36
N LEU A 2 5.52 -3.31 -11.14
CA LEU A 2 6.54 -2.55 -10.41
C LEU A 2 7.69 -3.50 -10.11
N GLU A 3 8.95 -3.06 -10.38
CA GLU A 3 10.13 -3.83 -10.06
C GLU A 3 11.13 -2.97 -9.30
N LEU A 4 11.70 -3.52 -8.26
CA LEU A 4 12.84 -2.98 -7.55
C LEU A 4 13.99 -3.97 -7.73
N ARG A 5 15.17 -3.50 -8.18
CA ARG A 5 16.33 -4.34 -8.50
C ARG A 5 17.55 -3.84 -7.75
N GLY A 6 18.09 -4.65 -6.85
CA GLY A 6 19.32 -4.36 -6.12
C GLY A 6 19.27 -3.05 -5.33
N ILE A 7 18.15 -2.74 -4.68
CA ILE A 7 17.95 -1.46 -4.00
C ILE A 7 18.81 -1.37 -2.74
N GLU A 8 19.66 -0.33 -2.72
CA GLU A 8 20.29 0.17 -1.50
C GLU A 8 19.74 1.56 -1.19
N ALA A 9 19.32 1.79 0.05
CA ALA A 9 18.77 3.08 0.47
C ALA A 9 18.89 3.28 1.98
N GLY A 10 18.90 4.54 2.40
CA GLY A 10 18.98 4.90 3.81
C GLY A 10 18.82 6.39 4.04
N TYR A 11 19.19 6.85 5.24
CA TYR A 11 19.07 8.23 5.68
C TYR A 11 20.42 8.72 6.18
N GLY A 12 20.93 9.78 5.57
CA GLY A 12 22.29 10.27 5.87
C GLY A 12 23.32 9.17 5.58
N GLU A 13 24.14 8.83 6.58
CA GLU A 13 25.15 7.77 6.47
C GLU A 13 24.62 6.37 6.84
N HIS A 14 23.36 6.27 7.27
CA HIS A 14 22.79 5.00 7.71
C HIS A 14 22.07 4.27 6.55
N THR A 15 22.67 3.16 6.09
CA THR A 15 22.04 2.25 5.13
C THR A 15 20.96 1.43 5.83
N VAL A 16 19.72 1.51 5.34
CA VAL A 16 18.56 0.78 5.84
C VAL A 16 18.26 -0.42 4.95
N LEU A 17 18.29 -0.27 3.63
CA LEU A 17 18.05 -1.35 2.66
C LEU A 17 19.38 -1.77 2.01
N ARG A 18 19.57 -3.09 1.86
CA ARG A 18 20.78 -3.70 1.32
C ARG A 18 20.39 -4.73 0.28
N ASP A 19 20.68 -4.45 -0.99
CA ASP A 19 20.46 -5.34 -2.14
C ASP A 19 19.03 -5.92 -2.20
N VAL A 20 18.01 -5.06 -2.01
CA VAL A 20 16.61 -5.51 -1.99
C VAL A 20 16.06 -5.55 -3.41
N SER A 21 15.59 -6.73 -3.81
CA SER A 21 14.91 -6.93 -5.09
C SER A 21 13.52 -7.51 -4.87
N LEU A 22 12.50 -6.96 -5.53
CA LEU A 22 11.14 -7.48 -5.55
C LEU A 22 10.41 -7.10 -6.83
N THR A 23 9.38 -7.87 -7.16
CA THR A 23 8.54 -7.63 -8.34
C THR A 23 7.06 -7.75 -7.95
N VAL A 24 6.24 -6.81 -8.43
CA VAL A 24 4.78 -6.83 -8.30
C VAL A 24 4.17 -6.87 -9.69
N GLN A 25 3.57 -7.99 -10.05
CA GLN A 25 2.92 -8.17 -11.35
C GLN A 25 1.52 -7.50 -11.38
N PRO A 26 1.01 -7.12 -12.57
CA PRO A 26 -0.38 -6.68 -12.69
C PRO A 26 -1.36 -7.73 -12.15
N GLY A 27 -2.35 -7.30 -11.39
CA GLY A 27 -3.38 -8.17 -10.83
C GLY A 27 -2.90 -9.09 -9.70
N THR A 28 -1.68 -8.88 -9.17
CA THR A 28 -1.18 -9.65 -8.03
C THR A 28 -1.02 -8.79 -6.78
N VAL A 29 -1.12 -9.46 -5.64
CA VAL A 29 -0.86 -8.88 -4.31
C VAL A 29 0.47 -9.40 -3.79
N VAL A 30 1.38 -8.47 -3.53
CA VAL A 30 2.67 -8.76 -2.89
C VAL A 30 2.65 -8.19 -1.47
N ALA A 31 2.86 -9.04 -0.48
CA ALA A 31 3.02 -8.62 0.91
C ALA A 31 4.50 -8.52 1.28
N VAL A 32 4.89 -7.39 1.88
CA VAL A 32 6.20 -7.23 2.51
C VAL A 32 6.01 -7.30 4.01
N LEU A 33 6.53 -8.35 4.61
CA LEU A 33 6.47 -8.64 6.03
C LEU A 33 7.84 -8.44 6.68
N GLY A 34 7.86 -8.38 7.99
CA GLY A 34 9.10 -8.26 8.77
C GLY A 34 8.91 -7.46 10.06
N PRO A 35 9.86 -7.57 11.00
CA PRO A 35 9.79 -6.85 12.28
C PRO A 35 9.84 -5.34 12.09
N ASN A 36 9.50 -4.59 13.16
CA ASN A 36 9.67 -3.15 13.19
C ASN A 36 11.15 -2.79 12.97
N GLY A 37 11.40 -1.77 12.15
CA GLY A 37 12.76 -1.39 11.78
C GLY A 37 13.41 -2.26 10.68
N ALA A 38 12.71 -3.26 10.12
CA ALA A 38 13.25 -4.09 9.04
C ALA A 38 13.51 -3.33 7.73
N GLY A 39 12.93 -2.13 7.56
CA GLY A 39 13.10 -1.31 6.37
C GLY A 39 11.85 -1.23 5.46
N LYS A 40 10.70 -1.79 5.87
CA LYS A 40 9.46 -1.86 5.07
C LYS A 40 9.02 -0.49 4.55
N THR A 41 8.80 0.48 5.42
CA THR A 41 8.42 1.86 5.04
C THR A 41 9.49 2.53 4.17
N THR A 42 10.78 2.26 4.41
CA THR A 42 11.87 2.77 3.58
C THR A 42 11.77 2.21 2.15
N LEU A 43 11.45 0.92 2.01
CA LEU A 43 11.22 0.27 0.72
C LEU A 43 10.05 0.92 -0.03
N LEU A 44 8.91 1.16 0.64
CA LEU A 44 7.77 1.84 0.03
C LEU A 44 8.09 3.30 -0.36
N ARG A 45 8.90 4.01 0.44
CA ARG A 45 9.37 5.36 0.09
C ARG A 45 10.26 5.36 -1.15
N VAL A 46 11.12 4.35 -1.30
CA VAL A 46 11.92 4.19 -2.53
C VAL A 46 11.00 3.87 -3.72
N ALA A 47 10.08 2.92 -3.57
CA ALA A 47 9.14 2.54 -4.62
C ALA A 47 8.26 3.72 -5.08
N SER A 48 7.84 4.60 -4.16
CA SER A 48 7.02 5.78 -4.47
C SER A 48 7.81 7.01 -4.91
N GLY A 49 9.16 6.99 -4.81
CA GLY A 49 10.03 8.11 -5.17
C GLY A 49 10.14 9.20 -4.11
N LEU A 50 9.67 8.92 -2.89
CA LEU A 50 9.83 9.78 -1.71
C LEU A 50 11.25 9.71 -1.13
N LEU A 51 11.97 8.63 -1.43
CA LEU A 51 13.39 8.45 -1.10
C LEU A 51 14.12 7.95 -2.35
N SER A 52 15.23 8.60 -2.67
CA SER A 52 16.10 8.13 -3.77
C SER A 52 17.01 7.02 -3.25
N PRO A 53 17.13 5.88 -3.95
CA PRO A 53 18.09 4.86 -3.59
C PRO A 53 19.52 5.33 -3.88
N SER A 54 20.49 4.83 -3.12
CA SER A 54 21.93 5.04 -3.35
C SER A 54 22.46 4.10 -4.44
N ALA A 55 21.86 2.90 -4.56
CA ALA A 55 22.14 1.94 -5.64
C ALA A 55 20.86 1.20 -6.04
N GLY A 56 20.91 0.53 -7.18
CA GLY A 56 19.78 -0.23 -7.73
C GLY A 56 18.87 0.60 -8.64
N THR A 57 17.79 -0.06 -9.10
CA THR A 57 16.89 0.50 -10.11
C THR A 57 15.44 0.25 -9.74
N VAL A 58 14.58 1.23 -9.96
CA VAL A 58 13.11 1.12 -9.83
C VAL A 58 12.49 1.22 -11.22
N LEU A 59 11.76 0.17 -11.64
CA LEU A 59 11.07 0.14 -12.92
C LEU A 59 9.54 0.17 -12.69
N LEU A 60 8.83 0.97 -13.46
CA LEU A 60 7.38 1.04 -13.47
C LEU A 60 6.87 0.82 -14.91
N GLY A 61 6.17 -0.29 -15.14
CA GLY A 61 5.75 -0.69 -16.47
C GLY A 61 6.91 -0.94 -17.45
N GLY A 62 8.09 -1.32 -16.94
CA GLY A 62 9.31 -1.53 -17.71
C GLY A 62 10.16 -0.25 -17.91
N GLU A 63 9.65 0.93 -17.58
CA GLU A 63 10.39 2.19 -17.65
C GLU A 63 11.19 2.44 -16.36
N ASP A 64 12.44 2.89 -16.49
CA ASP A 64 13.25 3.32 -15.36
C ASP A 64 12.71 4.63 -14.77
N VAL A 65 12.24 4.53 -13.52
CA VAL A 65 11.73 5.66 -12.75
C VAL A 65 12.57 5.97 -11.50
N THR A 66 13.77 5.42 -11.42
CA THR A 66 14.65 5.49 -10.23
C THR A 66 14.83 6.94 -9.75
N ARG A 67 15.07 7.86 -10.69
CA ARG A 67 15.25 9.29 -10.39
C ARG A 67 13.98 10.13 -10.57
N ALA A 68 12.86 9.50 -10.94
CA ALA A 68 11.61 10.22 -11.15
C ALA A 68 11.00 10.63 -9.80
N ARG A 69 10.56 11.89 -9.71
CA ARG A 69 9.86 12.43 -8.54
C ARG A 69 8.50 11.75 -8.33
N PRO A 70 7.93 11.77 -7.11
CA PRO A 70 6.66 11.10 -6.80
C PRO A 70 5.52 11.45 -7.77
N TYR A 71 5.35 12.74 -8.11
CA TYR A 71 4.30 13.16 -9.05
C TYR A 71 4.46 12.56 -10.45
N ALA A 72 5.69 12.33 -10.90
CA ALA A 72 5.97 11.74 -12.21
C ALA A 72 5.65 10.23 -12.20
N ARG A 73 5.88 9.54 -11.07
CA ARG A 73 5.44 8.13 -10.87
C ARG A 73 3.94 8.04 -10.79
N ALA A 74 3.28 8.98 -10.09
CA ALA A 74 1.82 9.04 -10.00
C ALA A 74 1.17 9.20 -11.39
N ARG A 75 1.71 10.05 -12.25
CA ARG A 75 1.23 10.19 -13.65
C ARG A 75 1.40 8.92 -14.48
N ARG A 76 2.30 8.02 -14.10
CA ARG A 76 2.48 6.70 -14.73
C ARG A 76 1.59 5.63 -14.13
N GLY A 77 0.74 6.00 -13.16
CA GLY A 77 -0.23 5.11 -12.55
C GLY A 77 0.22 4.45 -11.25
N LEU A 78 1.23 4.99 -10.55
CA LEU A 78 1.57 4.53 -9.21
C LEU A 78 0.84 5.39 -8.18
N CYS A 79 0.08 4.74 -7.28
CA CYS A 79 -0.57 5.40 -6.15
C CYS A 79 0.02 4.87 -4.84
N HIS A 80 0.35 5.77 -3.92
CA HIS A 80 0.83 5.43 -2.59
C HIS A 80 -0.19 5.87 -1.54
N VAL A 81 -0.70 4.92 -0.78
CA VAL A 81 -1.52 5.12 0.42
C VAL A 81 -0.57 5.03 1.61
N PRO A 82 -0.12 6.17 2.17
CA PRO A 82 0.85 6.16 3.25
C PRO A 82 0.19 5.83 4.58
N GLU A 83 0.99 5.44 5.56
CA GLU A 83 0.61 5.51 6.97
C GLU A 83 0.08 6.92 7.29
N GLY A 84 -0.96 7.03 8.12
CA GLY A 84 -1.55 8.33 8.49
C GLY A 84 -2.63 8.85 7.53
N ARG A 85 -3.17 7.99 6.66
CA ARG A 85 -4.42 8.15 5.89
C ARG A 85 -4.39 9.08 4.69
N GLY A 86 -3.45 9.99 4.56
CA GLY A 86 -3.24 10.83 3.37
C GLY A 86 -4.47 11.61 2.86
N ILE A 87 -5.42 11.97 3.72
CA ILE A 87 -6.62 12.77 3.38
C ILE A 87 -6.40 14.26 3.61
N TYR A 88 -7.27 15.10 3.04
CA TYR A 88 -7.34 16.52 3.34
C TYR A 88 -8.44 16.77 4.40
N PRO A 89 -8.08 16.94 5.69
CA PRO A 89 -9.04 16.93 6.80
C PRO A 89 -10.02 18.13 6.79
N THR A 90 -9.61 19.25 6.23
CA THR A 90 -10.44 20.47 6.12
C THR A 90 -11.43 20.43 4.97
N LEU A 91 -11.18 19.59 3.97
CA LEU A 91 -12.09 19.38 2.86
C LEU A 91 -13.19 18.38 3.25
N THR A 92 -14.36 18.50 2.63
CA THR A 92 -15.42 17.51 2.75
C THR A 92 -15.01 16.16 2.15
N VAL A 93 -15.73 15.11 2.51
CA VAL A 93 -15.57 13.77 1.91
C VAL A 93 -15.72 13.87 0.39
N ARG A 94 -16.74 14.57 -0.10
CA ARG A 94 -16.98 14.79 -1.54
C ARG A 94 -15.78 15.45 -2.20
N GLU A 95 -15.29 16.56 -1.65
CA GLU A 95 -14.14 17.28 -2.21
C GLU A 95 -12.87 16.40 -2.22
N ASN A 96 -12.62 15.64 -1.16
CA ASN A 96 -11.52 14.67 -1.14
C ASN A 96 -11.61 13.64 -2.28
N LEU A 97 -12.81 13.14 -2.59
CA LEU A 97 -13.02 12.17 -3.67
C LEU A 97 -12.87 12.82 -5.05
N VAL A 98 -13.50 13.97 -5.26
CA VAL A 98 -13.51 14.68 -6.55
C VAL A 98 -12.12 15.12 -6.99
N LEU A 99 -11.22 15.46 -6.07
CA LEU A 99 -9.82 15.79 -6.38
C LEU A 99 -9.07 14.67 -7.13
N HIS A 100 -9.55 13.43 -7.06
CA HIS A 100 -8.97 12.26 -7.72
C HIS A 100 -9.81 11.72 -8.88
N ALA A 101 -10.98 12.36 -9.13
CA ALA A 101 -11.80 12.06 -10.30
C ALA A 101 -11.15 12.63 -11.57
N ARG A 102 -11.40 11.97 -12.70
CA ARG A 102 -11.08 12.57 -14.00
C ARG A 102 -12.01 13.77 -14.22
N GLN A 103 -11.50 14.82 -14.86
CA GLN A 103 -12.29 16.00 -15.18
C GLN A 103 -13.55 15.61 -15.98
N GLY A 104 -14.72 16.02 -15.51
CA GLY A 104 -16.01 15.70 -16.12
C GLY A 104 -16.64 14.37 -15.67
N ASP A 105 -15.96 13.57 -14.84
CA ASP A 105 -16.44 12.25 -14.35
C ASP A 105 -16.73 12.23 -12.84
N GLU A 106 -16.98 13.40 -12.26
CA GLU A 106 -17.13 13.56 -10.80
C GLU A 106 -18.29 12.74 -10.21
N ALA A 107 -19.45 12.70 -10.90
CA ALA A 107 -20.60 11.95 -10.44
C ALA A 107 -20.31 10.44 -10.42
N ALA A 108 -19.79 9.89 -11.51
CA ALA A 108 -19.43 8.49 -11.59
C ALA A 108 -18.31 8.12 -10.60
N ALA A 109 -17.36 9.01 -10.34
CA ALA A 109 -16.34 8.81 -9.32
C ALA A 109 -16.96 8.71 -7.92
N LEU A 110 -17.90 9.59 -7.58
CA LEU A 110 -18.61 9.52 -6.29
C LEU A 110 -19.40 8.23 -6.16
N ASP A 111 -20.11 7.81 -7.20
CA ASP A 111 -20.89 6.56 -7.22
C ASP A 111 -19.97 5.35 -7.02
N ARG A 112 -18.81 5.30 -7.69
CA ARG A 112 -17.80 4.24 -7.51
C ARG A 112 -17.26 4.22 -6.08
N ALA A 113 -16.92 5.36 -5.51
CA ALA A 113 -16.41 5.46 -4.14
C ALA A 113 -17.46 5.04 -3.10
N VAL A 114 -18.72 5.43 -3.27
CA VAL A 114 -19.83 5.08 -2.39
C VAL A 114 -20.21 3.60 -2.56
N SER A 115 -20.12 3.04 -3.76
CA SER A 115 -20.31 1.60 -3.99
C SER A 115 -19.25 0.77 -3.26
N ALA A 116 -17.99 1.22 -3.31
CA ALA A 116 -16.89 0.57 -2.59
C ALA A 116 -17.01 0.71 -1.07
N PHE A 117 -17.38 1.90 -0.60
CA PHE A 117 -17.53 2.20 0.83
C PHE A 117 -18.85 2.93 1.11
N PRO A 118 -19.98 2.21 1.25
CA PRO A 118 -21.31 2.83 1.43
C PRO A 118 -21.40 3.79 2.62
N VAL A 119 -20.60 3.59 3.65
CA VAL A 119 -20.52 4.46 4.84
C VAL A 119 -20.14 5.92 4.49
N LEU A 120 -19.44 6.13 3.38
CA LEU A 120 -19.06 7.48 2.91
C LEU A 120 -20.23 8.23 2.28
N GLY A 121 -21.21 7.51 1.69
CA GLY A 121 -22.36 8.12 1.01
C GLY A 121 -23.17 9.06 1.90
N GLY A 122 -23.45 8.65 3.15
CA GLY A 122 -24.16 9.49 4.12
C GLY A 122 -23.35 10.66 4.69
N LYS A 123 -22.07 10.80 4.31
CA LYS A 123 -21.11 11.76 4.88
C LYS A 123 -20.46 12.68 3.88
N LEU A 124 -20.92 12.69 2.64
CA LEU A 124 -20.29 13.44 1.53
C LEU A 124 -20.09 14.93 1.82
N ARG A 125 -20.98 15.56 2.62
CA ARG A 125 -20.90 16.98 3.00
C ARG A 125 -20.11 17.22 4.29
N GLN A 126 -19.72 16.17 5.00
CA GLN A 126 -18.98 16.29 6.26
C GLN A 126 -17.49 16.55 5.99
N PRO A 127 -16.82 17.45 6.74
CA PRO A 127 -15.37 17.58 6.73
C PRO A 127 -14.71 16.23 7.04
N ALA A 128 -13.71 15.84 6.24
CA ALA A 128 -13.06 14.53 6.35
C ALA A 128 -12.34 14.33 7.69
N GLY A 129 -11.88 15.42 8.31
CA GLY A 129 -11.27 15.37 9.64
C GLY A 129 -12.21 14.93 10.77
N LEU A 130 -13.53 15.02 10.57
CA LEU A 130 -14.55 14.61 11.54
C LEU A 130 -14.99 13.14 11.38
N LEU A 131 -14.45 12.44 10.40
CA LEU A 131 -14.68 11.01 10.23
C LEU A 131 -13.94 10.21 11.31
N SER A 132 -14.47 9.03 11.66
CA SER A 132 -13.70 8.06 12.46
C SER A 132 -12.44 7.60 11.73
N GLY A 133 -11.45 7.09 12.48
CA GLY A 133 -10.21 6.61 11.90
C GLY A 133 -10.39 5.61 10.76
N GLY A 134 -11.27 4.64 10.92
CA GLY A 134 -11.58 3.68 9.88
C GLY A 134 -12.26 4.30 8.65
N GLN A 135 -13.15 5.29 8.85
CA GLN A 135 -13.78 6.01 7.74
C GLN A 135 -12.78 6.88 6.98
N GLN A 136 -11.82 7.48 7.67
CA GLN A 136 -10.73 8.24 7.03
C GLN A 136 -9.84 7.31 6.19
N GLN A 137 -9.58 6.09 6.68
CA GLN A 137 -8.83 5.10 5.92
C GLN A 137 -9.58 4.61 4.69
N MET A 138 -10.89 4.34 4.82
CA MET A 138 -11.75 4.01 3.67
C MET A 138 -11.76 5.16 2.64
N LEU A 139 -11.81 6.41 3.08
CA LEU A 139 -11.73 7.57 2.20
C LEU A 139 -10.38 7.63 1.47
N SER A 140 -9.27 7.35 2.15
CA SER A 140 -7.94 7.31 1.54
C SER A 140 -7.83 6.23 0.45
N LEU A 141 -8.34 5.03 0.73
CA LEU A 141 -8.36 3.92 -0.22
C LEU A 141 -9.30 4.20 -1.41
N ALA A 142 -10.48 4.79 -1.15
CA ALA A 142 -11.40 5.19 -2.22
C ALA A 142 -10.73 6.20 -3.17
N ARG A 143 -10.01 7.19 -2.64
CA ARG A 143 -9.25 8.16 -3.46
C ARG A 143 -8.19 7.47 -4.32
N ALA A 144 -7.44 6.53 -3.72
CA ALA A 144 -6.45 5.76 -4.46
C ALA A 144 -7.08 4.98 -5.62
N TYR A 145 -8.24 4.35 -5.39
CA TYR A 145 -8.99 3.62 -6.39
C TYR A 145 -9.52 4.51 -7.51
N LEU A 146 -10.02 5.72 -7.19
CA LEU A 146 -10.54 6.67 -8.18
C LEU A 146 -9.47 7.21 -9.14
N ALA A 147 -8.21 7.19 -8.75
CA ALA A 147 -7.08 7.55 -9.59
C ALA A 147 -6.83 6.54 -10.73
N ASP A 148 -7.55 5.41 -10.77
CA ASP A 148 -7.38 4.32 -11.74
C ASP A 148 -5.92 3.87 -11.86
N PRO A 149 -5.31 3.46 -10.75
CA PRO A 149 -3.88 3.20 -10.68
C PRO A 149 -3.53 1.85 -11.30
N LYS A 150 -2.34 1.76 -11.91
CA LYS A 150 -1.74 0.49 -12.35
C LYS A 150 -1.05 -0.25 -11.20
N VAL A 151 -0.59 0.51 -10.22
CA VAL A 151 0.09 0.00 -9.02
C VAL A 151 -0.37 0.79 -7.81
N VAL A 152 -0.80 0.10 -6.76
CA VAL A 152 -1.09 0.69 -5.44
C VAL A 152 -0.09 0.17 -4.43
N ILE A 153 0.51 1.09 -3.69
CA ILE A 153 1.37 0.82 -2.54
C ILE A 153 0.58 1.20 -1.29
N VAL A 154 0.50 0.29 -0.32
CA VAL A 154 -0.26 0.48 0.93
C VAL A 154 0.68 0.27 2.12
N ASP A 155 0.81 1.30 2.97
CA ASP A 155 1.63 1.27 4.17
C ASP A 155 0.72 1.28 5.42
N GLU A 156 0.61 0.13 6.08
CA GLU A 156 -0.09 -0.09 7.36
C GLU A 156 -1.52 0.51 7.41
N ALA A 157 -2.31 0.25 6.35
CA ALA A 157 -3.66 0.83 6.20
C ALA A 157 -4.67 0.36 7.28
N SER A 158 -4.38 -0.74 7.96
CA SER A 158 -5.27 -1.35 8.94
C SER A 158 -4.90 -1.05 10.40
N MET A 159 -3.76 -0.38 10.64
CA MET A 159 -3.24 -0.17 12.00
C MET A 159 -4.20 0.65 12.89
N GLY A 160 -4.47 0.13 14.10
CA GLY A 160 -5.30 0.80 15.11
C GLY A 160 -6.79 0.85 14.76
N LEU A 161 -7.26 0.03 13.81
CA LEU A 161 -8.66 -0.04 13.42
C LEU A 161 -9.38 -1.23 14.06
N ALA A 162 -10.71 -1.10 14.19
CA ALA A 162 -11.54 -2.21 14.67
C ALA A 162 -11.54 -3.37 13.65
N PRO A 163 -11.59 -4.65 14.08
CA PRO A 163 -11.50 -5.82 13.20
C PRO A 163 -12.48 -5.79 12.03
N VAL A 164 -13.74 -5.40 12.25
CA VAL A 164 -14.76 -5.27 11.19
C VAL A 164 -14.37 -4.26 10.11
N VAL A 165 -13.62 -3.21 10.46
CA VAL A 165 -13.11 -2.23 9.50
C VAL A 165 -11.94 -2.79 8.72
N VAL A 166 -11.05 -3.50 9.42
CA VAL A 166 -9.92 -4.21 8.80
C VAL A 166 -10.42 -5.20 7.75
N ASP A 167 -11.45 -6.01 8.07
CA ASP A 167 -12.05 -6.95 7.11
C ASP A 167 -12.49 -6.26 5.82
N LYS A 168 -13.21 -5.14 5.94
CA LYS A 168 -13.67 -4.36 4.78
C LYS A 168 -12.53 -3.79 3.95
N ILE A 169 -11.44 -3.39 4.61
CA ILE A 169 -10.24 -2.88 3.91
C ILE A 169 -9.59 -4.00 3.10
N PHE A 170 -9.38 -5.18 3.70
CA PHE A 170 -8.77 -6.30 3.00
C PHE A 170 -9.66 -6.85 1.87
N GLU A 171 -10.99 -6.91 2.06
CA GLU A 171 -11.94 -7.23 0.99
C GLU A 171 -11.81 -6.25 -0.18
N PHE A 172 -11.74 -4.96 0.10
CA PHE A 172 -11.59 -3.94 -0.93
C PHE A 172 -10.22 -4.01 -1.65
N LEU A 173 -9.13 -4.28 -0.92
CA LEU A 173 -7.82 -4.50 -1.53
C LEU A 173 -7.84 -5.70 -2.50
N GLY A 174 -8.53 -6.78 -2.13
CA GLY A 174 -8.76 -7.93 -3.01
C GLY A 174 -9.53 -7.56 -4.28
N GLN A 175 -10.57 -6.72 -4.16
CA GLN A 175 -11.32 -6.24 -5.34
C GLN A 175 -10.44 -5.38 -6.27
N ILE A 176 -9.57 -4.54 -5.71
CA ILE A 176 -8.61 -3.73 -6.50
C ILE A 176 -7.65 -4.66 -7.26
N ALA A 177 -7.09 -5.69 -6.63
CA ALA A 177 -6.21 -6.65 -7.29
C ALA A 177 -6.94 -7.41 -8.40
N ALA A 178 -8.15 -7.90 -8.12
CA ALA A 178 -8.99 -8.62 -9.08
C ALA A 178 -9.34 -7.77 -10.32
N SER A 179 -9.32 -6.43 -10.22
CA SER A 179 -9.50 -5.52 -11.36
C SER A 179 -8.24 -5.36 -12.23
N GLY A 180 -7.14 -6.06 -11.91
CA GLY A 180 -5.88 -6.03 -12.66
C GLY A 180 -4.83 -5.06 -12.11
N THR A 181 -5.12 -4.36 -11.01
CA THR A 181 -4.17 -3.46 -10.34
C THR A 181 -3.12 -4.27 -9.58
N ALA A 182 -1.84 -3.94 -9.73
CA ALA A 182 -0.77 -4.50 -8.92
C ALA A 182 -0.79 -3.91 -7.49
N LEU A 183 -0.76 -4.74 -6.46
CA LEU A 183 -0.75 -4.31 -5.07
C LEU A 183 0.57 -4.66 -4.37
N LEU A 184 1.18 -3.67 -3.71
CA LEU A 184 2.27 -3.87 -2.76
C LEU A 184 1.80 -3.44 -1.39
N ILE A 185 1.66 -4.37 -0.45
CA ILE A 185 1.16 -4.08 0.89
C ILE A 185 2.21 -4.33 1.96
N VAL A 186 2.27 -3.43 2.92
CA VAL A 186 2.95 -3.61 4.22
C VAL A 186 1.88 -3.55 5.28
N GLU A 187 1.76 -4.59 6.10
CA GLU A 187 0.68 -4.70 7.07
C GLU A 187 1.14 -5.34 8.38
N GLN A 188 0.48 -4.94 9.46
CA GLN A 188 0.69 -5.49 10.79
C GLN A 188 -0.14 -6.76 11.01
N TYR A 189 -1.31 -6.87 10.39
CA TYR A 189 -2.16 -8.07 10.45
C TYR A 189 -1.65 -9.14 9.48
N VAL A 190 -0.57 -9.82 9.91
CA VAL A 190 0.19 -10.76 9.08
C VAL A 190 -0.70 -11.84 8.47
N ASN A 191 -1.58 -12.48 9.27
CA ASN A 191 -2.46 -13.54 8.77
C ASN A 191 -3.41 -13.06 7.66
N ARG A 192 -3.90 -11.81 7.76
CA ARG A 192 -4.76 -11.23 6.72
C ARG A 192 -3.97 -10.86 5.47
N ALA A 193 -2.76 -10.34 5.65
CA ALA A 193 -1.86 -10.04 4.54
C ALA A 193 -1.49 -11.31 3.77
N LEU A 194 -1.17 -12.41 4.50
CA LEU A 194 -0.88 -13.72 3.92
C LEU A 194 -2.09 -14.33 3.19
N ALA A 195 -3.30 -14.20 3.75
CA ALA A 195 -4.52 -14.71 3.12
C ALA A 195 -4.88 -13.98 1.81
N LEU A 196 -4.41 -12.74 1.64
CA LEU A 196 -4.65 -11.93 0.43
C LEU A 196 -3.51 -12.03 -0.57
N ALA A 197 -2.27 -12.30 -0.13
CA ALA A 197 -1.07 -12.21 -0.96
C ALA A 197 -0.92 -13.42 -1.89
N ASP A 198 -0.50 -13.15 -3.13
CA ASP A 198 -0.01 -14.16 -4.07
C ASP A 198 1.49 -14.44 -3.83
N GLN A 199 2.23 -13.42 -3.37
CA GLN A 199 3.65 -13.53 -3.07
C GLN A 199 4.02 -12.73 -1.81
N VAL A 200 4.97 -13.25 -1.07
CA VAL A 200 5.49 -12.67 0.18
C VAL A 200 6.98 -12.42 0.07
N TYR A 201 7.41 -11.25 0.52
CA TYR A 201 8.80 -10.94 0.79
C TYR A 201 8.96 -10.69 2.29
N LEU A 202 9.79 -11.48 2.95
CA LEU A 202 10.14 -11.27 4.36
C LEU A 202 11.42 -10.44 4.44
N LEU A 203 11.29 -9.25 4.98
CA LEU A 203 12.38 -8.31 5.15
C LEU A 203 12.90 -8.36 6.58
N ASN A 204 14.22 -8.49 6.75
CA ASN A 204 14.87 -8.41 8.04
C ASN A 204 16.19 -7.63 7.93
N LYS A 205 16.38 -6.64 8.83
CA LYS A 205 17.58 -5.78 8.89
C LYS A 205 18.00 -5.24 7.51
N GLY A 206 17.01 -4.88 6.70
CA GLY A 206 17.20 -4.26 5.40
C GLY A 206 17.47 -5.21 4.22
N SER A 207 17.40 -6.53 4.42
CA SER A 207 17.59 -7.52 3.37
C SER A 207 16.40 -8.47 3.27
N VAL A 208 16.13 -9.00 2.08
CA VAL A 208 15.12 -10.05 1.88
C VAL A 208 15.69 -11.38 2.36
N VAL A 209 15.03 -12.00 3.34
CA VAL A 209 15.42 -13.30 3.90
C VAL A 209 14.55 -14.46 3.41
N PHE A 210 13.39 -14.13 2.82
CA PHE A 210 12.50 -15.08 2.16
C PHE A 210 11.73 -14.36 1.04
N SER A 211 11.51 -15.05 -0.07
CA SER A 211 10.58 -14.66 -1.12
C SER A 211 9.91 -15.89 -1.72
N GLY A 212 8.59 -15.88 -1.85
CA GLY A 212 7.83 -16.99 -2.37
C GLY A 212 6.34 -16.87 -2.11
N GLU A 213 5.60 -17.93 -2.42
CA GLU A 213 4.18 -18.01 -2.08
C GLU A 213 3.98 -18.05 -0.55
N PRO A 214 2.83 -17.57 -0.03
CA PRO A 214 2.54 -17.59 1.41
C PRO A 214 2.68 -18.96 2.06
N ALA A 215 2.29 -20.03 1.36
CA ALA A 215 2.40 -21.40 1.84
C ALA A 215 3.86 -21.88 2.04
N GLY A 216 4.83 -21.25 1.38
CA GLY A 216 6.25 -21.53 1.54
C GLY A 216 6.87 -20.86 2.76
N LEU A 217 6.15 -19.94 3.43
CA LEU A 217 6.59 -19.33 4.68
C LEU A 217 6.32 -20.32 5.82
N GLY A 218 7.27 -21.22 6.07
CA GLY A 218 7.16 -22.25 7.12
C GLY A 218 7.03 -21.66 8.53
N ASP A 219 6.46 -22.44 9.44
CA ASP A 219 6.20 -22.04 10.83
C ASP A 219 7.47 -21.54 11.56
N ASP A 220 8.62 -22.11 11.26
CA ASP A 220 9.91 -21.71 11.84
C ASP A 220 10.31 -20.29 11.44
N LEU A 221 10.19 -19.93 10.15
CA LEU A 221 10.46 -18.57 9.65
C LEU A 221 9.43 -17.59 10.21
N PHE A 222 8.16 -18.02 10.22
CA PHE A 222 7.07 -17.20 10.79
C PHE A 222 7.36 -16.90 12.27
N ALA A 223 7.62 -17.92 13.08
CA ALA A 223 7.88 -17.75 14.51
C ALA A 223 9.16 -16.94 14.78
N HIS A 224 10.22 -17.15 13.99
CA HIS A 224 11.51 -16.49 14.19
C HIS A 224 11.47 -14.99 13.87
N TYR A 225 10.76 -14.58 12.81
CA TYR A 225 10.79 -13.20 12.32
C TYR A 225 9.53 -12.38 12.61
N LEU A 226 8.38 -13.03 12.75
CA LEU A 226 7.08 -12.36 12.92
C LEU A 226 6.50 -12.55 14.33
N GLY A 227 7.15 -13.37 15.15
CA GLY A 227 6.71 -13.73 16.49
C GLY A 227 5.73 -14.91 16.46
N THR A 228 5.57 -15.59 17.60
CA THR A 228 4.52 -16.60 17.73
C THR A 228 3.17 -15.94 17.53
N ALA A 229 2.25 -16.60 16.84
CA ALA A 229 0.90 -16.14 16.49
C ALA A 229 -0.01 -15.84 17.72
N ALA A 230 0.56 -15.46 18.85
CA ALA A 230 -0.09 -15.00 20.06
C ALA A 230 -0.52 -13.54 19.92
N GLY A 231 -1.50 -13.29 19.07
CA GLY A 231 -2.08 -11.99 18.77
C GLY A 231 -3.24 -12.11 17.80
N ALA A 232 -3.87 -13.27 17.76
CA ALA A 232 -5.15 -13.43 17.08
C ALA A 232 -6.23 -12.74 17.93
N TYR A 233 -6.65 -11.55 17.52
CA TYR A 233 -7.97 -10.99 17.81
C TYR A 233 -8.55 -10.44 16.54
#